data_933a371bc0042d6cf742455ca98ef88e
#
_entry.id   933a371bc0042d6cf742455ca98ef88e
#
_cell.length_a   1.000
_cell.length_b   1.000
_cell.length_c   1.000
_cell.angle_alpha   90.00
_cell.angle_beta   90.00
_cell.angle_gamma   90.00
#
_symmetry.space_group_name_H-M   'P 1'
#
loop_
_entity.id
_entity.type
_entity.pdbx_description
1 polymer ?
#
loop_
_entity_poly.entity_id
_entity_poly.type
_entity_poly.pdbx_seq_one_letter_code
_entity_poly.pdbx_strand_id
1 'polypeptide(L)'
;MKLHASGEDYLEAILVLQKKMGMVRPVDIARHMGFTKPSITHAITTLQTGGFVERDEDGFIRLTDVGREVAERTYEKHCLFTEMLIEAGVDQETAEADACRMEHAISEDSFQHLKVKRQG
;
A
#
# COMPACT_ATOMS: atom_id res chain seq x y z
N MET A 1 2.73 -12.66 -11.86
CA MET A 1 1.71 -11.67 -12.24
C MET A 1 2.22 -10.27 -11.96
N LYS A 2 2.12 -9.40 -12.92
CA LYS A 2 2.54 -8.01 -12.72
C LYS A 2 1.45 -7.25 -11.96
N LEU A 3 1.84 -6.61 -10.87
CA LEU A 3 0.90 -5.88 -10.03
C LEU A 3 0.79 -4.44 -10.50
N HIS A 4 -0.45 -3.96 -10.66
CA HIS A 4 -0.72 -2.57 -11.02
C HIS A 4 -0.70 -1.66 -9.80
N ALA A 5 -0.65 -0.35 -10.02
CA ALA A 5 -0.64 0.65 -8.95
C ALA A 5 -1.79 0.46 -7.97
N SER A 6 -3.00 0.17 -8.46
CA SER A 6 -4.16 -0.05 -7.60
C SER A 6 -3.98 -1.27 -6.70
N GLY A 7 -3.36 -2.34 -7.21
CA GLY A 7 -3.06 -3.52 -6.41
C GLY A 7 -2.09 -3.21 -5.29
N GLU A 8 -1.08 -2.41 -5.57
CA GLU A 8 -0.12 -1.96 -4.56
C GLU A 8 -0.80 -1.12 -3.48
N ASP A 9 -1.73 -0.24 -3.88
CA ASP A 9 -2.51 0.56 -2.94
C ASP A 9 -3.36 -0.31 -2.00
N TYR A 10 -3.99 -1.35 -2.53
CA TYR A 10 -4.77 -2.28 -1.71
C TYR A 10 -3.89 -3.01 -0.70
N LEU A 11 -2.73 -3.48 -1.12
CA LEU A 11 -1.80 -4.19 -0.22
C LEU A 11 -1.28 -3.26 0.86
N GLU A 12 -0.95 -2.03 0.51
CA GLU A 12 -0.53 -1.02 1.48
C GLU A 12 -1.64 -0.74 2.49
N ALA A 13 -2.88 -0.60 2.02
CA ALA A 13 -4.03 -0.36 2.90
C ALA A 13 -4.22 -1.51 3.90
N ILE A 14 -4.07 -2.75 3.44
CA ILE A 14 -4.16 -3.93 4.31
C ILE A 14 -3.07 -3.89 5.37
N LEU A 15 -1.84 -3.55 4.98
CA LEU A 15 -0.72 -3.44 5.92
C LEU A 15 -0.99 -2.38 7.00
N VAL A 16 -1.44 -1.20 6.58
CA VAL A 16 -1.75 -0.10 7.50
C VAL A 16 -2.86 -0.50 8.47
N LEU A 17 -3.91 -1.14 7.96
CA LEU A 17 -5.04 -1.57 8.78
C LEU A 17 -4.65 -2.69 9.75
N GLN A 18 -3.79 -3.62 9.33
CA GLN A 18 -3.28 -4.66 10.23
C GLN A 18 -2.53 -4.07 11.41
N LYS A 19 -1.76 -3.02 11.16
CA LYS A 19 -1.01 -2.34 12.23
C LYS A 19 -1.92 -1.62 13.20
N LYS A 20 -3.07 -1.12 12.71
CA LYS A 20 -4.02 -0.38 13.54
C LYS A 20 -4.96 -1.29 14.34
N MET A 21 -5.49 -2.34 13.71
CA MET A 21 -6.59 -3.10 14.28
C MET A 21 -6.34 -4.61 14.35
N GLY A 22 -5.23 -5.08 13.86
CA GLY A 22 -4.85 -6.49 13.87
C GLY A 22 -5.53 -7.30 12.77
N MET A 23 -6.81 -7.60 12.95
CA MET A 23 -7.56 -8.42 11.99
C MET A 23 -8.37 -7.53 11.06
N VAL A 24 -8.25 -7.77 9.75
CA VAL A 24 -8.82 -6.91 8.71
C VAL A 24 -9.87 -7.66 7.90
N ARG A 25 -11.04 -7.07 7.74
CA ARG A 25 -12.12 -7.57 6.91
C ARG A 25 -12.24 -6.73 5.64
N PRO A 26 -12.87 -7.27 4.58
CA PRO A 26 -13.11 -6.48 3.36
C PRO A 26 -13.80 -5.14 3.61
N VAL A 27 -14.76 -5.10 4.54
CA VAL A 27 -15.47 -3.86 4.87
C VAL A 27 -14.54 -2.80 5.45
N ASP A 28 -13.51 -3.21 6.18
CA ASP A 28 -12.53 -2.28 6.74
C ASP A 28 -11.70 -1.63 5.64
N ILE A 29 -11.33 -2.43 4.63
CA ILE A 29 -10.57 -1.95 3.48
C ILE A 29 -11.43 -0.98 2.65
N ALA A 30 -12.70 -1.34 2.42
CA ALA A 30 -13.64 -0.50 1.68
C ALA A 30 -13.79 0.86 2.35
N ARG A 31 -13.97 0.86 3.67
CA ARG A 31 -14.13 2.09 4.45
C ARG A 31 -12.87 2.95 4.41
N HIS A 32 -11.72 2.32 4.58
CA HIS A 32 -10.43 3.02 4.57
C HIS A 32 -10.14 3.68 3.23
N MET A 33 -10.45 3.00 2.13
CA MET A 33 -10.16 3.49 0.78
C MET A 33 -11.28 4.31 0.16
N GLY A 34 -12.45 4.31 0.77
CA GLY A 34 -13.61 5.02 0.23
C GLY A 34 -14.19 4.36 -1.02
N PHE A 35 -14.04 3.04 -1.15
CA PHE A 35 -14.51 2.28 -2.30
C PHE A 35 -15.76 1.47 -1.97
N THR A 36 -16.47 1.05 -3.02
CA THR A 36 -17.67 0.23 -2.87
C THR A 36 -17.31 -1.21 -2.51
N LYS A 37 -18.24 -1.90 -1.86
CA LYS A 37 -18.06 -3.29 -1.48
C LYS A 37 -17.79 -4.21 -2.70
N PRO A 38 -18.52 -4.09 -3.82
CA PRO A 38 -18.21 -4.90 -5.01
C PRO A 38 -16.80 -4.68 -5.55
N SER A 39 -16.32 -3.42 -5.56
CA SER A 39 -14.96 -3.11 -6.01
C SER A 39 -13.91 -3.79 -5.16
N ILE A 40 -14.12 -3.77 -3.83
CA ILE A 40 -13.20 -4.41 -2.89
C ILE A 40 -13.21 -5.93 -3.06
N THR A 41 -14.40 -6.52 -3.21
CA THR A 41 -14.51 -7.97 -3.41
C THR A 41 -13.75 -8.42 -4.65
N HIS A 42 -13.90 -7.67 -5.75
CA HIS A 42 -13.19 -7.96 -6.99
C HIS A 42 -11.66 -7.85 -6.80
N ALA A 43 -11.22 -6.78 -6.16
CA ALA A 43 -9.79 -6.53 -5.91
C ALA A 43 -9.19 -7.65 -5.05
N ILE A 44 -9.87 -8.04 -3.97
CA ILE A 44 -9.40 -9.10 -3.09
C ILE A 44 -9.30 -10.43 -3.83
N THR A 45 -10.30 -10.76 -4.65
CA THR A 45 -10.28 -11.97 -5.46
C THR A 45 -9.06 -11.98 -6.40
N THR A 46 -8.80 -10.85 -7.06
CA THR A 46 -7.65 -10.71 -7.96
C THR A 46 -6.33 -10.87 -7.21
N LEU A 47 -6.20 -10.24 -6.06
CA LEU A 47 -4.99 -10.33 -5.23
C LEU A 47 -4.80 -11.73 -4.66
N GLN A 48 -5.89 -12.41 -4.30
CA GLN A 48 -5.85 -13.78 -3.80
C GLN A 48 -5.39 -14.73 -4.91
N THR A 49 -5.93 -14.57 -6.12
CA THR A 49 -5.53 -15.36 -7.28
C THR A 49 -4.05 -15.17 -7.59
N GLY A 50 -3.53 -13.95 -7.42
CA GLY A 50 -2.12 -13.64 -7.64
C GLY A 50 -1.19 -14.08 -6.53
N GLY A 51 -1.72 -14.58 -5.41
CA GLY A 51 -0.92 -15.05 -4.28
C GLY A 51 -0.44 -13.96 -3.34
N PHE A 52 -1.07 -12.78 -3.37
CA PHE A 52 -0.66 -11.66 -2.52
C PHE A 52 -1.40 -11.61 -1.19
N VAL A 53 -2.62 -12.15 -1.15
CA VAL A 53 -3.43 -12.19 0.07
C VAL A 53 -4.06 -13.56 0.25
N GLU A 54 -4.44 -13.84 1.50
CA GLU A 54 -5.20 -15.03 1.87
C GLU A 54 -6.44 -14.60 2.61
N ARG A 55 -7.49 -15.39 2.51
CA ARG A 55 -8.73 -15.17 3.21
C ARG A 55 -9.00 -16.38 4.09
N ASP A 56 -9.16 -16.17 5.40
CA ASP A 56 -9.43 -17.27 6.30
C ASP A 56 -10.93 -17.62 6.36
N GLU A 57 -11.27 -18.64 7.12
CA GLU A 57 -12.65 -19.15 7.24
C GLU A 57 -13.59 -18.10 7.82
N ASP A 58 -13.07 -17.20 8.65
CA ASP A 58 -13.86 -16.17 9.30
C ASP A 58 -13.99 -14.90 8.46
N GLY A 59 -13.39 -14.90 7.27
CA GLY A 59 -13.45 -13.78 6.35
C GLY A 59 -12.41 -12.69 6.56
N PHE A 60 -11.42 -12.94 7.41
CA PHE A 60 -10.33 -11.99 7.61
C PHE A 60 -9.31 -12.12 6.47
N ILE A 61 -8.78 -10.98 6.06
CA ILE A 61 -7.79 -10.88 4.98
C ILE A 61 -6.40 -10.76 5.59
N ARG A 62 -5.46 -11.55 5.10
CA ARG A 62 -4.07 -11.51 5.54
C ARG A 62 -3.15 -11.41 4.34
N LEU A 63 -2.04 -10.69 4.51
CA LEU A 63 -1.00 -10.63 3.50
C LEU A 63 -0.20 -11.93 3.52
N THR A 64 0.10 -12.46 2.34
CA THR A 64 1.09 -13.54 2.22
C THR A 64 2.47 -12.91 2.37
N ASP A 65 3.53 -13.72 2.42
CA ASP A 65 4.89 -13.18 2.46
C ASP A 65 5.19 -12.29 1.26
N VAL A 66 4.74 -12.70 0.07
CA VAL A 66 4.91 -11.90 -1.16
C VAL A 66 4.11 -10.60 -1.08
N GLY A 67 2.86 -10.68 -0.61
CA GLY A 67 2.00 -9.50 -0.45
C GLY A 67 2.57 -8.52 0.56
N ARG A 68 3.10 -9.02 1.67
CA ARG A 68 3.72 -8.19 2.70
C ARG A 68 4.95 -7.47 2.17
N GLU A 69 5.78 -8.16 1.41
CA GLU A 69 6.97 -7.56 0.82
C GLU A 69 6.60 -6.38 -0.09
N VAL A 70 5.59 -6.56 -0.94
CA VAL A 70 5.09 -5.48 -1.81
C VAL A 70 4.51 -4.34 -0.98
N ALA A 71 3.69 -4.65 0.02
CA ALA A 71 3.05 -3.65 0.87
C ALA A 71 4.08 -2.81 1.63
N GLU A 72 5.08 -3.45 2.21
CA GLU A 72 6.12 -2.77 2.98
C GLU A 72 6.96 -1.86 2.08
N ARG A 73 7.30 -2.33 0.89
CA ARG A 73 8.06 -1.55 -0.09
C ARG A 73 7.28 -0.31 -0.54
N THR A 74 6.00 -0.49 -0.82
CA THR A 74 5.12 0.62 -1.22
C THR A 74 4.98 1.63 -0.09
N TYR A 75 4.78 1.15 1.13
CA TYR A 75 4.63 2.00 2.31
C TYR A 75 5.92 2.78 2.60
N GLU A 76 7.08 2.15 2.45
CA GLU A 76 8.37 2.80 2.65
C GLU A 76 8.55 3.97 1.68
N LYS A 77 8.18 3.77 0.40
CA LYS A 77 8.23 4.83 -0.60
C LYS A 77 7.29 5.97 -0.24
N HIS A 78 6.08 5.64 0.18
CA HIS A 78 5.09 6.62 0.60
C HIS A 78 5.63 7.51 1.71
N CYS A 79 6.20 6.91 2.74
CA CYS A 79 6.75 7.65 3.88
C CYS A 79 7.90 8.55 3.47
N LEU A 80 8.84 8.04 2.68
CA LEU A 80 9.99 8.81 2.25
C LEU A 80 9.57 10.03 1.43
N PHE A 81 8.72 9.84 0.44
CA PHE A 81 8.29 10.94 -0.42
C PHE A 81 7.43 11.96 0.32
N THR A 82 6.57 11.49 1.23
CA THR A 82 5.79 12.40 2.06
C THR A 82 6.70 13.29 2.90
N GLU A 83 7.69 12.70 3.57
CA GLU A 83 8.66 13.46 4.37
C GLU A 83 9.44 14.47 3.53
N MET A 84 9.92 14.07 2.37
CA MET A 84 10.69 14.93 1.48
C MET A 84 9.88 16.14 1.04
N LEU A 85 8.61 15.92 0.69
CA LEU A 85 7.72 16.99 0.24
C LEU A 85 7.38 17.95 1.38
N ILE A 86 7.12 17.43 2.57
CA ILE A 86 6.85 18.27 3.75
C ILE A 86 8.08 19.13 4.08
N GLU A 87 9.27 18.55 4.06
CA GLU A 87 10.51 19.27 4.30
C GLU A 87 10.75 20.38 3.25
N ALA A 88 10.26 20.16 2.03
CA ALA A 88 10.36 21.15 0.96
C ALA A 88 9.31 22.26 1.08
N GLY A 89 8.40 22.16 2.05
CA GLY A 89 7.39 23.17 2.29
C GLY A 89 6.00 22.83 1.77
N VAL A 90 5.80 21.62 1.26
CA VAL A 90 4.48 21.18 0.78
C VAL A 90 3.61 20.83 1.99
N ASP A 91 2.34 21.25 1.98
CA ASP A 91 1.43 20.93 3.07
C ASP A 91 1.17 19.40 3.14
N GLN A 92 0.82 18.92 4.32
CA GLN A 92 0.70 17.49 4.57
C GLN A 92 -0.28 16.79 3.63
N GLU A 93 -1.45 17.35 3.42
CA GLU A 93 -2.48 16.74 2.57
C GLU A 93 -1.99 16.57 1.13
N THR A 94 -1.38 17.62 0.57
CA THR A 94 -0.83 17.59 -0.78
C THR A 94 0.37 16.63 -0.86
N ALA A 95 1.22 16.65 0.15
CA ALA A 95 2.39 15.76 0.21
C ALA A 95 1.98 14.30 0.18
N GLU A 96 0.99 13.92 0.97
CA GLU A 96 0.50 12.54 1.01
C GLU A 96 -0.15 12.12 -0.32
N ALA A 97 -0.92 13.02 -0.95
CA ALA A 97 -1.56 12.73 -2.22
C ALA A 97 -0.52 12.54 -3.33
N ASP A 98 0.50 13.42 -3.37
CA ASP A 98 1.56 13.32 -4.38
C ASP A 98 2.45 12.12 -4.14
N ALA A 99 2.79 11.84 -2.89
CA ALA A 99 3.60 10.67 -2.54
C ALA A 99 2.92 9.37 -2.99
N CYS A 100 1.60 9.30 -2.84
CA CYS A 100 0.81 8.15 -3.28
C CYS A 100 0.96 7.91 -4.79
N ARG A 101 1.05 8.96 -5.58
CA ARG A 101 1.27 8.84 -7.03
C ARG A 101 2.73 8.50 -7.34
N MET A 102 3.67 9.13 -6.66
CA MET A 102 5.11 8.95 -6.89
C MET A 102 5.57 7.53 -6.57
N GLU A 103 5.01 6.91 -5.54
CA GLU A 103 5.45 5.60 -5.08
C GLU A 103 5.28 4.50 -6.11
N HIS A 104 4.37 4.67 -7.07
CA HIS A 104 4.12 3.68 -8.11
C HIS A 104 4.90 3.96 -9.39
N ALA A 105 5.48 5.14 -9.52
CA ALA A 105 6.13 5.57 -10.75
C ALA A 105 7.64 5.37 -10.75
N ILE A 106 8.23 5.30 -9.58
CA ILE A 106 9.70 5.23 -9.44
C ILE A 106 10.19 3.78 -9.48
N SER A 107 11.36 3.56 -10.10
CA SER A 107 11.99 2.25 -10.10
C SER A 107 12.58 1.95 -8.71
N GLU A 108 12.75 0.66 -8.41
CA GLU A 108 13.36 0.24 -7.15
C GLU A 108 14.80 0.73 -7.06
N ASP A 109 15.53 0.69 -8.17
CA ASP A 109 16.91 1.16 -8.23
C ASP A 109 17.02 2.64 -7.84
N SER A 110 16.19 3.49 -8.46
CA SER A 110 16.18 4.92 -8.15
C SER A 110 15.79 5.18 -6.71
N PHE A 111 14.80 4.43 -6.21
CA PHE A 111 14.34 4.58 -4.83
C PHE A 111 15.46 4.24 -3.85
N GLN A 112 16.18 3.14 -4.07
CA GLN A 112 17.28 2.74 -3.18
C GLN A 112 18.37 3.79 -3.14
N HIS A 113 18.70 4.41 -4.27
CA HIS A 113 19.69 5.49 -4.31
C HIS A 113 19.23 6.71 -3.51
N LEU A 114 17.97 7.11 -3.66
CA LEU A 114 17.41 8.22 -2.89
C LEU A 114 17.42 7.94 -1.40
N LYS A 115 17.06 6.72 -1.02
CA LYS A 115 17.03 6.29 0.38
C LYS A 115 18.39 6.36 1.03
N VAL A 116 19.42 5.86 0.35
CA VAL A 116 20.81 5.89 0.83
C VAL A 116 21.31 7.32 0.96
N LYS A 117 21.05 8.16 -0.04
CA LYS A 117 21.45 9.56 -0.05
C LYS A 117 20.83 10.31 1.14
N ARG A 118 19.56 10.03 1.43
CA ARG A 118 18.84 10.68 2.51
C ARG A 118 19.38 10.25 3.89
N GLN A 119 19.76 8.99 4.02
CA GLN A 119 20.31 8.44 5.28
C GLN A 119 21.76 8.89 5.53
N GLY A 120 22.47 9.18 4.47
CA GLY A 120 23.84 9.69 4.55
C GLY A 120 23.89 11.18 4.69
#